data_dc04b089fee3f9ea920d6db00186470e
#
_entry.id   dc04b089fee3f9ea920d6db00186470e
#
_cell.length_a   1.000
_cell.length_b   1.000
_cell.length_c   1.000
_cell.angle_alpha   90.00
_cell.angle_beta   90.00
_cell.angle_gamma   90.00
#
_symmetry.space_group_name_H-M   'P 1'
#
loop_
_entity.id
_entity.type
_entity.pdbx_description
1 polymer ?
#
loop_
_entity_poly.entity_id
_entity_poly.type
_entity_poly.pdbx_seq_one_letter_code
_entity_poly.pdbx_strand_id
1 'polypeptide(L)'
;MRFIRNLSLEVVVGSVLYQCFLYKVYFHVFPSCSEMAILALVVWFLYLLDRQIDNLFQPVQDERHRIHLDKSPQIRILLVILGVSILCLLPFQQLEVLFAGFSILLSVILYGFAWHKRWLSSEKEVFTALLYGLGVGLVVWVRDPQSMLLVLPLIALAYQNLCYFHLIESPNRFHKARLHKTEWILVGLLSGIYAATQEIFIVLPFLVTFGITLVLSRLPFSGEKRLLGDMAFWSPLIYFFYGIFSK
;
A
#
# COMPACT_ATOMS: atom_id res chain seq x y z
N MET A 1 -18.39 -11.34 10.58
CA MET A 1 -17.45 -11.42 9.44
C MET A 1 -17.48 -10.18 8.51
N ARG A 2 -18.63 -9.63 8.09
CA ARG A 2 -18.69 -8.44 7.18
C ARG A 2 -17.97 -7.21 7.73
N PHE A 3 -18.02 -6.95 9.04
CA PHE A 3 -17.38 -5.78 9.65
C PHE A 3 -15.84 -5.84 9.55
N ILE A 4 -15.20 -6.98 9.84
CA ILE A 4 -13.73 -7.15 9.76
C ILE A 4 -13.23 -6.95 8.33
N ARG A 5 -13.96 -7.49 7.33
CA ARG A 5 -13.65 -7.30 5.91
C ARG A 5 -13.66 -5.82 5.48
N ASN A 6 -14.50 -5.00 6.13
CA ASN A 6 -14.62 -3.59 5.81
C ASN A 6 -13.59 -2.70 6.52
N LEU A 7 -12.79 -3.26 7.44
CA LEU A 7 -11.67 -2.57 8.09
C LEU A 7 -10.37 -2.61 7.29
N SER A 8 -10.39 -3.23 6.10
CA SER A 8 -9.25 -3.31 5.15
C SER A 8 -7.95 -3.84 5.76
N LEU A 9 -8.08 -4.84 6.63
CA LEU A 9 -6.94 -5.52 7.24
C LEU A 9 -6.06 -6.22 6.19
N GLU A 10 -6.64 -6.57 5.03
CA GLU A 10 -5.91 -7.12 3.88
C GLU A 10 -4.80 -6.19 3.39
N VAL A 11 -5.03 -4.88 3.38
CA VAL A 11 -4.01 -3.88 3.01
C VAL A 11 -2.91 -3.82 4.06
N VAL A 12 -3.28 -3.86 5.35
CA VAL A 12 -2.31 -3.87 6.47
C VAL A 12 -1.39 -5.08 6.38
N VAL A 13 -1.96 -6.27 6.20
CA VAL A 13 -1.20 -7.53 6.07
C VAL A 13 -0.27 -7.45 4.85
N GLY A 14 -0.76 -7.02 3.70
CA GLY A 14 0.05 -6.85 2.49
C GLY A 14 1.23 -5.90 2.72
N SER A 15 1.02 -4.79 3.41
CA SER A 15 2.07 -3.81 3.72
C SER A 15 3.17 -4.41 4.61
N VAL A 16 2.78 -5.12 5.67
CA VAL A 16 3.75 -5.78 6.57
C VAL A 16 4.51 -6.88 5.84
N LEU A 17 3.85 -7.67 4.99
CA LEU A 17 4.50 -8.71 4.20
C LEU A 17 5.53 -8.13 3.23
N TYR A 18 5.21 -7.02 2.54
CA TYR A 18 6.18 -6.34 1.69
C TYR A 18 7.34 -5.73 2.49
N GLN A 19 7.10 -5.13 3.65
CA GLN A 19 8.18 -4.66 4.53
C GLN A 19 9.10 -5.82 4.93
N CYS A 20 8.55 -6.95 5.39
CA CYS A 20 9.31 -8.14 5.75
C CYS A 20 10.12 -8.67 4.57
N PHE A 21 9.53 -8.70 3.38
CA PHE A 21 10.18 -9.15 2.16
C PHE A 21 11.37 -8.25 1.80
N LEU A 22 11.16 -6.92 1.70
CA LEU A 22 12.20 -5.96 1.38
C LEU A 22 13.35 -6.05 2.40
N TYR A 23 13.01 -6.11 3.68
CA TYR A 23 13.99 -6.19 4.76
C TYR A 23 14.80 -7.49 4.69
N LYS A 24 14.13 -8.63 4.42
CA LYS A 24 14.78 -9.93 4.28
C LYS A 24 15.72 -10.01 3.09
N VAL A 25 15.35 -9.37 1.97
CA VAL A 25 16.20 -9.33 0.76
C VAL A 25 17.48 -8.54 1.03
N TYR A 26 17.40 -7.41 1.72
CA TYR A 26 18.57 -6.53 1.91
C TYR A 26 19.42 -6.89 3.13
N PHE A 27 18.79 -7.28 4.23
CA PHE A 27 19.50 -7.52 5.50
C PHE A 27 19.57 -8.99 5.90
N HIS A 28 18.95 -9.91 5.14
CA HIS A 28 18.89 -11.36 5.40
C HIS A 28 18.22 -11.73 6.73
N VAL A 29 17.63 -10.79 7.45
CA VAL A 29 16.86 -10.95 8.68
C VAL A 29 15.45 -10.36 8.53
N PHE A 30 14.59 -10.60 9.50
CA PHE A 30 13.28 -9.94 9.55
C PHE A 30 13.37 -8.61 10.31
N PRO A 31 12.48 -7.63 10.01
CA PRO A 31 12.36 -6.42 10.82
C PRO A 31 11.95 -6.78 12.25
N SER A 32 12.23 -5.88 13.19
CA SER A 32 11.79 -6.06 14.58
C SER A 32 10.26 -6.05 14.70
N CYS A 33 9.74 -6.68 15.77
CA CYS A 33 8.30 -6.65 16.03
C CYS A 33 7.76 -5.22 16.17
N SER A 34 8.55 -4.28 16.70
CA SER A 34 8.15 -2.88 16.83
C SER A 34 8.06 -2.17 15.47
N GLU A 35 8.97 -2.46 14.53
CA GLU A 35 8.96 -1.92 13.17
C GLU A 35 7.77 -2.46 12.37
N MET A 36 7.45 -3.74 12.50
CA MET A 36 6.27 -4.34 11.87
C MET A 36 4.97 -3.79 12.45
N ALA A 37 4.92 -3.68 13.79
CA ALA A 37 3.73 -3.19 14.48
C ALA A 37 3.44 -1.72 14.16
N ILE A 38 4.46 -0.85 14.15
CA ILE A 38 4.24 0.57 13.83
C ILE A 38 3.77 0.75 12.39
N LEU A 39 4.32 0.00 11.40
CA LEU A 39 3.83 0.05 10.04
C LEU A 39 2.38 -0.41 9.95
N ALA A 40 2.04 -1.54 10.57
CA ALA A 40 0.68 -2.07 10.59
C ALA A 40 -0.33 -1.04 11.14
N LEU A 41 -0.01 -0.42 12.28
CA LEU A 41 -0.86 0.57 12.94
C LEU A 41 -0.98 1.86 12.11
N VAL A 42 0.11 2.35 11.52
CA VAL A 42 0.10 3.57 10.70
C VAL A 42 -0.71 3.36 9.42
N VAL A 43 -0.50 2.24 8.70
CA VAL A 43 -1.26 1.92 7.48
C VAL A 43 -2.75 1.80 7.82
N TRP A 44 -3.09 1.11 8.91
CA TRP A 44 -4.47 0.95 9.33
C TRP A 44 -5.10 2.29 9.74
N PHE A 45 -4.38 3.10 10.52
CA PHE A 45 -4.80 4.44 10.92
C PHE A 45 -5.09 5.33 9.71
N LEU A 46 -4.13 5.42 8.77
CA LEU A 46 -4.27 6.26 7.57
C LEU A 46 -5.43 5.81 6.69
N TYR A 47 -5.61 4.50 6.52
CA TYR A 47 -6.71 3.96 5.75
C TYR A 47 -8.08 4.31 6.38
N LEU A 48 -8.23 4.11 7.68
CA LEU A 48 -9.48 4.46 8.37
C LEU A 48 -9.74 5.97 8.37
N LEU A 49 -8.67 6.77 8.51
CA LEU A 49 -8.76 8.22 8.47
C LEU A 49 -9.18 8.73 7.09
N ASP A 50 -8.57 8.23 6.01
CA ASP A 50 -8.93 8.55 4.63
C ASP A 50 -10.42 8.28 4.37
N ARG A 51 -10.94 7.12 4.80
CA ARG A 51 -12.35 6.78 4.70
C ARG A 51 -13.27 7.69 5.51
N GLN A 52 -12.86 8.12 6.70
CA GLN A 52 -13.65 9.09 7.48
C GLN A 52 -13.67 10.46 6.81
N ILE A 53 -12.57 10.89 6.21
CA ILE A 53 -12.48 12.15 5.47
C ILE A 53 -13.33 12.08 4.20
N ASP A 54 -13.23 11.01 3.41
CA ASP A 54 -14.03 10.82 2.20
C ASP A 54 -15.53 10.90 2.50
N ASN A 55 -15.99 10.28 3.61
CA ASN A 55 -17.38 10.31 4.03
C ASN A 55 -17.90 11.72 4.40
N LEU A 56 -17.02 12.67 4.72
CA LEU A 56 -17.40 14.06 5.00
C LEU A 56 -17.64 14.87 3.71
N PHE A 57 -16.99 14.49 2.61
CA PHE A 57 -16.96 15.32 1.38
C PHE A 57 -17.62 14.68 0.18
N GLN A 58 -17.93 13.38 0.21
CA GLN A 58 -18.50 12.65 -0.92
C GLN A 58 -19.79 11.94 -0.53
N PRO A 59 -20.79 11.87 -1.44
CA PRO A 59 -21.97 11.05 -1.22
C PRO A 59 -21.57 9.56 -1.14
N VAL A 60 -22.29 8.81 -0.29
CA VAL A 60 -22.07 7.36 -0.09
C VAL A 60 -22.17 6.64 -1.43
N GLN A 61 -21.06 6.07 -1.91
CA GLN A 61 -20.97 5.44 -3.22
C GLN A 61 -21.08 3.91 -3.17
N ASP A 62 -20.65 3.28 -2.06
CA ASP A 62 -20.65 1.82 -1.94
C ASP A 62 -21.02 1.34 -0.53
N GLU A 63 -21.19 -0.01 -0.36
CA GLU A 63 -21.53 -0.65 0.91
C GLU A 63 -20.46 -0.41 1.99
N ARG A 64 -19.18 -0.31 1.63
CA ARG A 64 -18.07 -0.03 2.58
C ARG A 64 -18.19 1.38 3.15
N HIS A 65 -18.42 2.39 2.31
CA HIS A 65 -18.66 3.77 2.75
C HIS A 65 -19.84 3.87 3.71
N ARG A 66 -20.94 3.17 3.39
CA ARG A 66 -22.13 3.14 4.25
C ARG A 66 -21.83 2.54 5.62
N ILE A 67 -21.09 1.42 5.71
CA ILE A 67 -20.72 0.81 6.98
C ILE A 67 -19.79 1.74 7.79
N HIS A 68 -18.85 2.44 7.14
CA HIS A 68 -18.00 3.41 7.81
C HIS A 68 -18.80 4.61 8.34
N LEU A 69 -19.87 5.03 7.67
CA LEU A 69 -20.77 6.09 8.13
C LEU A 69 -21.59 5.61 9.33
N ASP A 70 -22.24 4.43 9.23
CA ASP A 70 -23.08 3.85 10.27
C ASP A 70 -22.30 3.55 11.57
N LYS A 71 -20.99 3.22 11.44
CA LYS A 71 -20.08 2.90 12.54
C LYS A 71 -19.08 4.02 12.87
N SER A 72 -19.34 5.24 12.40
CA SER A 72 -18.42 6.38 12.57
C SER A 72 -17.99 6.61 14.04
N PRO A 73 -18.85 6.52 15.08
CA PRO A 73 -18.39 6.68 16.46
C PRO A 73 -17.37 5.62 16.88
N GLN A 74 -17.60 4.35 16.54
CA GLN A 74 -16.69 3.23 16.86
C GLN A 74 -15.36 3.38 16.13
N ILE A 75 -15.39 3.82 14.87
CA ILE A 75 -14.18 4.05 14.07
C ILE A 75 -13.37 5.22 14.63
N ARG A 76 -14.01 6.29 15.13
CA ARG A 76 -13.30 7.39 15.80
C ARG A 76 -12.60 6.93 17.07
N ILE A 77 -13.25 6.09 17.89
CA ILE A 77 -12.62 5.49 19.07
C ILE A 77 -11.43 4.63 18.65
N LEU A 78 -11.59 3.80 17.62
CA LEU A 78 -10.50 2.98 17.08
C LEU A 78 -9.33 3.85 16.59
N LEU A 79 -9.59 4.95 15.88
CA LEU A 79 -8.56 5.90 15.45
C LEU A 79 -7.78 6.49 16.64
N VAL A 80 -8.47 6.83 17.74
CA VAL A 80 -7.80 7.31 18.97
C VAL A 80 -6.91 6.21 19.55
N ILE A 81 -7.41 4.98 19.66
CA ILE A 81 -6.63 3.84 20.17
C ILE A 81 -5.40 3.60 19.29
N LEU A 82 -5.56 3.57 17.96
CA LEU A 82 -4.45 3.40 17.02
C LEU A 82 -3.43 4.53 17.16
N GLY A 83 -3.88 5.78 17.24
CA GLY A 83 -3.00 6.94 17.42
C GLY A 83 -2.18 6.86 18.71
N VAL A 84 -2.82 6.53 19.84
CA VAL A 84 -2.10 6.31 21.12
C VAL A 84 -1.11 5.14 21.00
N SER A 85 -1.51 4.02 20.38
CA SER A 85 -0.63 2.88 20.18
C SER A 85 0.60 3.22 19.33
N ILE A 86 0.43 4.02 18.26
CA ILE A 86 1.53 4.52 17.44
C ILE A 86 2.48 5.37 18.31
N LEU A 87 1.95 6.33 19.08
CA LEU A 87 2.76 7.18 19.96
C LEU A 87 3.56 6.37 20.99
N CYS A 88 2.98 5.30 21.54
CA CYS A 88 3.67 4.40 22.46
C CYS A 88 4.81 3.61 21.80
N LEU A 89 4.75 3.38 20.49
CA LEU A 89 5.78 2.65 19.75
C LEU A 89 6.90 3.55 19.20
N LEU A 90 6.70 4.87 19.10
CA LEU A 90 7.72 5.79 18.59
C LEU A 90 9.06 5.71 19.34
N PRO A 91 9.12 5.61 20.68
CA PRO A 91 10.40 5.53 21.40
C PRO A 91 11.25 4.30 21.07
N PHE A 92 10.65 3.26 20.49
CA PHE A 92 11.34 2.02 20.09
C PHE A 92 11.88 2.07 18.66
N GLN A 93 11.71 3.20 17.94
CA GLN A 93 12.18 3.36 16.59
C GLN A 93 13.52 4.10 16.54
N GLN A 94 14.31 3.83 15.52
CA GLN A 94 15.54 4.56 15.26
C GLN A 94 15.24 6.01 14.86
N LEU A 95 16.10 6.94 15.26
CA LEU A 95 15.87 8.37 15.06
C LEU A 95 15.73 8.74 13.57
N GLU A 96 16.54 8.13 12.70
CA GLU A 96 16.49 8.35 11.25
C GLU A 96 15.16 7.90 10.66
N VAL A 97 14.63 6.75 11.11
CA VAL A 97 13.32 6.23 10.71
C VAL A 97 12.20 7.17 11.18
N LEU A 98 12.32 7.74 12.40
CA LEU A 98 11.37 8.73 12.90
C LEU A 98 11.36 10.00 12.08
N PHE A 99 12.52 10.57 11.74
CA PHE A 99 12.60 11.77 10.90
C PHE A 99 12.04 11.54 9.50
N ALA A 100 12.38 10.42 8.88
CA ALA A 100 11.86 10.07 7.57
C ALA A 100 10.34 9.82 7.61
N GLY A 101 9.84 9.10 8.63
CA GLY A 101 8.42 8.86 8.85
C GLY A 101 7.65 10.17 9.10
N PHE A 102 8.21 11.09 9.88
CA PHE A 102 7.63 12.41 10.10
C PHE A 102 7.60 13.24 8.81
N SER A 103 8.64 13.17 7.98
CA SER A 103 8.66 13.83 6.67
C SER A 103 7.58 13.30 5.72
N ILE A 104 7.35 11.98 5.72
CA ILE A 104 6.23 11.37 4.96
C ILE A 104 4.89 11.87 5.51
N LEU A 105 4.69 11.86 6.84
CA LEU A 105 3.45 12.35 7.46
C LEU A 105 3.19 13.81 7.13
N LEU A 106 4.22 14.67 7.21
CA LEU A 106 4.12 16.07 6.82
C LEU A 106 3.71 16.22 5.35
N SER A 107 4.29 15.39 4.47
CA SER A 107 3.92 15.35 3.05
C SER A 107 2.46 14.96 2.84
N VAL A 108 1.93 14.00 3.62
CA VAL A 108 0.50 13.62 3.60
C VAL A 108 -0.38 14.81 3.98
N ILE A 109 -0.02 15.52 5.06
CA ILE A 109 -0.80 16.66 5.57
C ILE A 109 -0.78 17.81 4.54
N LEU A 110 0.39 18.16 4.03
CA LEU A 110 0.55 19.23 3.01
C LEU A 110 -0.21 18.89 1.72
N TYR A 111 -0.13 17.64 1.29
CA TYR A 111 -0.88 17.18 0.13
C TYR A 111 -2.39 17.23 0.37
N GLY A 112 -2.87 16.74 1.50
CA GLY A 112 -4.29 16.81 1.88
C GLY A 112 -4.81 18.26 1.90
N PHE A 113 -4.00 19.18 2.43
CA PHE A 113 -4.32 20.61 2.41
C PHE A 113 -4.38 21.17 0.98
N ALA A 114 -3.37 20.90 0.15
CA ALA A 114 -3.32 21.35 -1.25
C ALA A 114 -4.48 20.76 -2.08
N TRP A 115 -4.84 19.51 -1.85
CA TRP A 115 -6.00 18.86 -2.44
C TRP A 115 -7.31 19.54 -2.03
N HIS A 116 -7.51 19.81 -0.76
CA HIS A 116 -8.70 20.49 -0.26
C HIS A 116 -8.85 21.90 -0.86
N LYS A 117 -7.75 22.62 -1.06
CA LYS A 117 -7.71 23.92 -1.73
C LYS A 117 -7.85 23.86 -3.26
N ARG A 118 -8.01 22.67 -3.83
CA ARG A 118 -8.07 22.42 -5.30
C ARG A 118 -6.84 22.92 -6.07
N TRP A 119 -5.71 23.03 -5.41
CA TRP A 119 -4.43 23.38 -6.07
C TRP A 119 -3.87 22.21 -6.89
N LEU A 120 -4.23 20.97 -6.51
CA LEU A 120 -3.84 19.74 -7.18
C LEU A 120 -5.12 19.01 -7.60
N SER A 121 -5.41 18.94 -8.90
CA SER A 121 -6.69 18.43 -9.38
C SER A 121 -6.68 17.01 -9.95
N SER A 122 -5.51 16.41 -10.23
CA SER A 122 -5.48 15.18 -11.05
C SER A 122 -4.55 14.07 -10.60
N GLU A 123 -3.78 14.22 -9.52
CA GLU A 123 -2.66 13.31 -9.21
C GLU A 123 -2.78 12.59 -7.85
N LYS A 124 -4.02 12.47 -7.31
CA LYS A 124 -4.25 11.82 -5.99
C LYS A 124 -3.65 10.41 -5.96
N GLU A 125 -3.87 9.62 -7.01
CA GLU A 125 -3.43 8.23 -7.05
C GLU A 125 -1.91 8.09 -7.10
N VAL A 126 -1.23 8.94 -7.87
CA VAL A 126 0.25 8.95 -7.95
C VAL A 126 0.84 9.25 -6.58
N PHE A 127 0.32 10.30 -5.93
CA PHE A 127 0.84 10.72 -4.63
C PHE A 127 0.55 9.68 -3.54
N THR A 128 -0.65 9.11 -3.54
CA THR A 128 -1.02 8.03 -2.61
C THR A 128 -0.12 6.80 -2.80
N ALA A 129 0.13 6.39 -4.05
CA ALA A 129 1.01 5.25 -4.36
C ALA A 129 2.46 5.53 -3.92
N LEU A 130 2.96 6.76 -4.17
CA LEU A 130 4.29 7.18 -3.75
C LEU A 130 4.44 7.09 -2.22
N LEU A 131 3.52 7.70 -1.49
CA LEU A 131 3.54 7.69 -0.02
C LEU A 131 3.39 6.28 0.55
N TYR A 132 2.54 5.44 -0.07
CA TYR A 132 2.38 4.05 0.32
C TYR A 132 3.70 3.28 0.16
N GLY A 133 4.30 3.30 -1.03
CA GLY A 133 5.54 2.54 -1.28
C GLY A 133 6.72 3.05 -0.45
N LEU A 134 6.88 4.39 -0.30
CA LEU A 134 7.89 4.97 0.57
C LEU A 134 7.66 4.61 2.04
N GLY A 135 6.41 4.60 2.50
CA GLY A 135 6.06 4.23 3.87
C GLY A 135 6.32 2.76 4.17
N VAL A 136 5.91 1.86 3.28
CA VAL A 136 6.15 0.41 3.42
C VAL A 136 7.64 0.08 3.39
N GLY A 137 8.40 0.71 2.49
CA GLY A 137 9.85 0.54 2.38
C GLY A 137 10.67 1.33 3.40
N LEU A 138 10.06 2.19 4.23
CA LEU A 138 10.71 3.22 5.04
C LEU A 138 11.95 2.72 5.79
N VAL A 139 11.80 1.66 6.56
CA VAL A 139 12.88 1.12 7.40
C VAL A 139 14.04 0.59 6.57
N VAL A 140 13.75 0.15 5.33
CA VAL A 140 14.76 -0.44 4.44
C VAL A 140 15.54 0.66 3.72
N TRP A 141 14.85 1.60 3.04
CA TRP A 141 15.54 2.62 2.26
C TRP A 141 16.25 3.70 3.11
N VAL A 142 15.83 3.91 4.36
CA VAL A 142 16.54 4.78 5.30
C VAL A 142 17.88 4.17 5.69
N ARG A 143 17.96 2.85 5.87
CA ARG A 143 19.19 2.14 6.22
C ARG A 143 20.08 1.84 5.02
N ASP A 144 19.47 1.53 3.89
CA ASP A 144 20.16 1.26 2.63
C ASP A 144 19.43 1.93 1.46
N PRO A 145 19.92 3.09 0.98
CA PRO A 145 19.32 3.79 -0.15
C PRO A 145 19.25 2.98 -1.45
N GLN A 146 20.11 1.96 -1.63
CA GLN A 146 20.05 1.10 -2.82
C GLN A 146 18.77 0.29 -2.87
N SER A 147 18.12 0.06 -1.73
CA SER A 147 16.81 -0.61 -1.65
C SER A 147 15.70 0.11 -2.39
N MET A 148 15.89 1.38 -2.76
CA MET A 148 14.95 2.09 -3.63
C MET A 148 14.72 1.36 -4.95
N LEU A 149 15.66 0.53 -5.40
CA LEU A 149 15.48 -0.33 -6.57
C LEU A 149 14.25 -1.24 -6.45
N LEU A 150 13.94 -1.75 -5.24
CA LEU A 150 12.76 -2.58 -4.98
C LEU A 150 11.56 -1.79 -4.47
N VAL A 151 11.76 -0.59 -3.93
CA VAL A 151 10.66 0.29 -3.49
C VAL A 151 9.93 0.88 -4.71
N LEU A 152 10.66 1.21 -5.80
CA LEU A 152 10.05 1.76 -7.01
C LEU A 152 8.96 0.84 -7.64
N PRO A 153 9.20 -0.47 -7.87
CA PRO A 153 8.13 -1.35 -8.37
C PRO A 153 6.98 -1.49 -7.38
N LEU A 154 7.20 -1.42 -6.06
CA LEU A 154 6.12 -1.41 -5.09
C LEU A 154 5.25 -0.15 -5.24
N ILE A 155 5.84 1.02 -5.44
CA ILE A 155 5.11 2.26 -5.77
C ILE A 155 4.29 2.08 -7.05
N ALA A 156 4.90 1.52 -8.11
CA ALA A 156 4.22 1.31 -9.38
C ALA A 156 3.08 0.29 -9.28
N LEU A 157 3.23 -0.77 -8.47
CA LEU A 157 2.15 -1.73 -8.18
C LEU A 157 1.00 -1.10 -7.40
N ALA A 158 1.31 -0.30 -6.39
CA ALA A 158 0.29 0.45 -5.65
C ALA A 158 -0.48 1.40 -6.59
N TYR A 159 0.22 2.08 -7.48
CA TYR A 159 -0.39 2.93 -8.48
C TYR A 159 -1.25 2.13 -9.48
N GLN A 160 -0.78 0.97 -9.94
CA GLN A 160 -1.57 0.06 -10.78
C GLN A 160 -2.87 -0.35 -10.09
N ASN A 161 -2.82 -0.72 -8.81
CA ASN A 161 -3.99 -1.13 -8.05
C ASN A 161 -5.00 0.03 -7.88
N LEU A 162 -4.53 1.25 -7.63
CA LEU A 162 -5.38 2.45 -7.58
C LEU A 162 -6.02 2.76 -8.93
N CYS A 163 -5.26 2.67 -10.04
CA CYS A 163 -5.81 2.83 -11.39
C CYS A 163 -6.86 1.75 -11.72
N TYR A 164 -6.62 0.52 -11.26
CA TYR A 164 -7.57 -0.58 -11.41
C TYR A 164 -8.87 -0.30 -10.63
N PHE A 165 -8.79 0.17 -9.40
CA PHE A 165 -10.00 0.53 -8.62
C PHE A 165 -10.77 1.68 -9.27
N HIS A 166 -10.07 2.69 -9.78
CA HIS A 166 -10.70 3.77 -10.54
C HIS A 166 -11.43 3.28 -11.82
N LEU A 167 -10.82 2.31 -12.50
CA LEU A 167 -11.46 1.69 -13.66
C LEU A 167 -12.73 0.92 -13.30
N ILE A 168 -12.78 0.30 -12.12
CA ILE A 168 -13.98 -0.38 -11.60
C ILE A 168 -15.08 0.63 -11.24
N GLU A 169 -14.71 1.71 -10.53
CA GLU A 169 -15.65 2.70 -10.01
C GLU A 169 -16.20 3.60 -11.13
N SER A 170 -15.37 3.94 -12.11
CA SER A 170 -15.71 4.84 -13.23
C SER A 170 -15.09 4.36 -14.52
N PRO A 171 -15.70 3.37 -15.19
CA PRO A 171 -15.16 2.80 -16.43
C PRO A 171 -15.14 3.84 -17.55
N ASN A 172 -13.96 4.30 -17.96
CA ASN A 172 -13.79 5.16 -19.12
C ASN A 172 -12.47 4.87 -19.86
N ARG A 173 -12.35 5.41 -21.09
CA ARG A 173 -11.16 5.19 -21.93
C ARG A 173 -9.89 5.76 -21.33
N PHE A 174 -9.98 6.86 -20.60
CA PHE A 174 -8.83 7.51 -19.97
C PHE A 174 -8.24 6.64 -18.85
N HIS A 175 -9.08 6.11 -17.95
CA HIS A 175 -8.63 5.21 -16.87
C HIS A 175 -8.03 3.91 -17.43
N LYS A 176 -8.60 3.37 -18.51
CA LYS A 176 -8.06 2.20 -19.19
C LYS A 176 -6.67 2.47 -19.79
N ALA A 177 -6.48 3.60 -20.45
CA ALA A 177 -5.20 3.99 -21.03
C ALA A 177 -4.13 4.22 -19.94
N ARG A 178 -4.51 4.83 -18.82
CA ARG A 178 -3.64 5.07 -17.66
C ARG A 178 -3.17 3.75 -17.04
N LEU A 179 -4.09 2.80 -16.82
CA LEU A 179 -3.77 1.48 -16.32
C LEU A 179 -2.78 0.76 -17.27
N HIS A 180 -3.07 0.76 -18.57
CA HIS A 180 -2.21 0.13 -19.56
C HIS A 180 -0.80 0.74 -19.62
N LYS A 181 -0.68 2.07 -19.51
CA LYS A 181 0.63 2.74 -19.41
C LYS A 181 1.41 2.26 -18.18
N THR A 182 0.74 2.12 -17.03
CA THR A 182 1.36 1.65 -15.78
C THR A 182 1.82 0.19 -15.91
N GLU A 183 1.07 -0.65 -16.62
CA GLU A 183 1.44 -2.05 -16.91
C GLU A 183 2.78 -2.11 -17.66
N TRP A 184 2.99 -1.26 -18.67
CA TRP A 184 4.26 -1.20 -19.41
C TRP A 184 5.43 -0.68 -18.55
N ILE A 185 5.17 0.30 -17.69
CA ILE A 185 6.19 0.79 -16.74
C ILE A 185 6.62 -0.34 -15.81
N LEU A 186 5.67 -1.12 -15.28
CA LEU A 186 5.95 -2.27 -14.43
C LEU A 186 6.76 -3.35 -15.14
N VAL A 187 6.41 -3.69 -16.38
CA VAL A 187 7.19 -4.64 -17.18
C VAL A 187 8.63 -4.17 -17.31
N GLY A 188 8.86 -2.90 -17.64
CA GLY A 188 10.21 -2.32 -17.73
C GLY A 188 10.97 -2.38 -16.40
N LEU A 189 10.33 -1.96 -15.29
CA LEU A 189 10.94 -1.99 -13.95
C LEU A 189 11.29 -3.41 -13.52
N LEU A 190 10.38 -4.37 -13.66
CA LEU A 190 10.61 -5.75 -13.24
C LEU A 190 11.69 -6.44 -14.10
N SER A 191 11.72 -6.16 -15.40
CA SER A 191 12.78 -6.63 -16.29
C SER A 191 14.14 -6.03 -15.90
N GLY A 192 14.18 -4.73 -15.56
CA GLY A 192 15.39 -4.07 -15.09
C GLY A 192 15.91 -4.63 -13.76
N ILE A 193 15.02 -4.90 -12.81
CA ILE A 193 15.39 -5.54 -11.54
C ILE A 193 15.93 -6.95 -11.77
N TYR A 194 15.26 -7.74 -12.59
CA TYR A 194 15.75 -9.08 -12.94
C TYR A 194 17.14 -9.02 -13.59
N ALA A 195 17.35 -8.10 -14.52
CA ALA A 195 18.65 -7.91 -15.16
C ALA A 195 19.75 -7.48 -14.16
N ALA A 196 19.39 -6.67 -13.15
CA ALA A 196 20.32 -6.20 -12.12
C ALA A 196 20.64 -7.26 -11.06
N THR A 197 19.64 -8.05 -10.64
CA THR A 197 19.80 -9.01 -9.54
C THR A 197 20.11 -10.43 -10.01
N GLN A 198 19.69 -10.80 -11.23
CA GLN A 198 19.70 -12.16 -11.79
C GLN A 198 18.93 -13.19 -10.92
N GLU A 199 18.12 -12.70 -9.95
CA GLU A 199 17.41 -13.55 -8.99
C GLU A 199 15.89 -13.46 -9.21
N ILE A 200 15.33 -14.50 -9.82
CA ILE A 200 13.89 -14.57 -10.10
C ILE A 200 13.04 -14.50 -8.82
N PHE A 201 13.53 -15.04 -7.69
CA PHE A 201 12.79 -15.07 -6.44
C PHE A 201 12.60 -13.68 -5.82
N ILE A 202 13.49 -12.73 -6.11
CA ILE A 202 13.33 -11.32 -5.73
C ILE A 202 12.22 -10.66 -6.56
N VAL A 203 12.11 -11.01 -7.84
CA VAL A 203 11.13 -10.42 -8.74
C VAL A 203 9.76 -11.07 -8.63
N LEU A 204 9.71 -12.35 -8.22
CA LEU A 204 8.49 -13.17 -8.21
C LEU A 204 7.30 -12.55 -7.42
N PRO A 205 7.47 -12.01 -6.20
CA PRO A 205 6.37 -11.37 -5.49
C PRO A 205 5.74 -10.22 -6.29
N PHE A 206 6.56 -9.39 -6.90
CA PHE A 206 6.09 -8.29 -7.74
C PHE A 206 5.37 -8.79 -8.99
N LEU A 207 5.92 -9.83 -9.67
CA LEU A 207 5.29 -10.44 -10.84
C LEU A 207 3.93 -11.04 -10.51
N VAL A 208 3.80 -11.68 -9.35
CA VAL A 208 2.52 -12.27 -8.92
C VAL A 208 1.50 -11.17 -8.61
N THR A 209 1.87 -10.14 -7.87
CA THR A 209 0.98 -8.98 -7.62
C THR A 209 0.55 -8.35 -8.95
N PHE A 210 1.50 -8.06 -9.84
CA PHE A 210 1.25 -7.52 -11.17
C PHE A 210 0.30 -8.40 -11.98
N GLY A 211 0.58 -9.71 -12.04
CA GLY A 211 -0.21 -10.67 -12.81
C GLY A 211 -1.65 -10.81 -12.30
N ILE A 212 -1.85 -10.85 -10.97
CA ILE A 212 -3.19 -10.90 -10.36
C ILE A 212 -3.97 -9.64 -10.74
N THR A 213 -3.40 -8.45 -10.56
CA THR A 213 -4.07 -7.19 -10.90
C THR A 213 -4.36 -7.10 -12.40
N LEU A 214 -3.43 -7.55 -13.25
CA LEU A 214 -3.63 -7.62 -14.71
C LEU A 214 -4.81 -8.52 -15.07
N VAL A 215 -4.88 -9.74 -14.51
CA VAL A 215 -5.97 -10.69 -14.76
C VAL A 215 -7.30 -10.10 -14.28
N LEU A 216 -7.35 -9.55 -13.05
CA LEU A 216 -8.54 -8.94 -12.50
C LEU A 216 -9.07 -7.78 -13.36
N SER A 217 -8.18 -7.00 -13.95
CA SER A 217 -8.55 -5.86 -14.82
C SER A 217 -9.19 -6.28 -16.15
N ARG A 218 -8.95 -7.52 -16.60
CA ARG A 218 -9.47 -8.08 -17.86
C ARG A 218 -10.78 -8.85 -17.68
N LEU A 219 -11.09 -9.29 -16.46
CA LEU A 219 -12.31 -10.05 -16.19
C LEU A 219 -13.53 -9.14 -16.06
N PRO A 220 -14.77 -9.57 -16.36
CA PRO A 220 -15.97 -8.82 -16.11
C PRO A 220 -16.19 -8.56 -14.60
N PHE A 221 -16.83 -7.45 -14.25
CA PHE A 221 -16.96 -6.99 -12.86
C PHE A 221 -17.73 -7.97 -11.96
N SER A 222 -17.17 -8.22 -10.76
CA SER A 222 -17.88 -8.81 -9.61
C SER A 222 -17.43 -8.07 -8.34
N GLY A 223 -18.31 -7.87 -7.36
CA GLY A 223 -18.02 -7.07 -6.15
C GLY A 223 -16.84 -7.54 -5.28
N GLU A 224 -16.33 -8.78 -5.50
CA GLU A 224 -15.20 -9.32 -4.75
C GLU A 224 -13.82 -8.93 -5.31
N LYS A 225 -13.76 -8.36 -6.51
CA LYS A 225 -12.50 -8.04 -7.18
C LYS A 225 -11.64 -7.01 -6.46
N ARG A 226 -12.25 -6.09 -5.74
CA ARG A 226 -11.51 -5.11 -4.93
C ARG A 226 -10.74 -5.80 -3.80
N LEU A 227 -11.39 -6.74 -3.11
CA LEU A 227 -10.74 -7.56 -2.08
C LEU A 227 -9.57 -8.36 -2.66
N LEU A 228 -9.76 -8.99 -3.83
CA LEU A 228 -8.71 -9.75 -4.49
C LEU A 228 -7.55 -8.86 -4.95
N GLY A 229 -7.82 -7.63 -5.38
CA GLY A 229 -6.79 -6.64 -5.70
C GLY A 229 -5.93 -6.26 -4.49
N ASP A 230 -6.56 -6.04 -3.33
CA ASP A 230 -5.85 -5.78 -2.09
C ASP A 230 -5.07 -7.02 -1.60
N MET A 231 -5.65 -8.23 -1.72
CA MET A 231 -4.98 -9.49 -1.38
C MET A 231 -3.83 -9.87 -2.34
N ALA A 232 -3.76 -9.29 -3.54
CA ALA A 232 -2.62 -9.49 -4.44
C ALA A 232 -1.29 -9.07 -3.78
N PHE A 233 -1.33 -8.11 -2.85
CA PHE A 233 -0.17 -7.68 -2.05
C PHE A 233 0.27 -8.69 -0.97
N TRP A 234 -0.35 -9.87 -0.88
CA TRP A 234 0.13 -10.98 -0.04
C TRP A 234 1.14 -11.87 -0.75
N SER A 235 1.45 -11.58 -2.01
CA SER A 235 2.42 -12.31 -2.83
C SER A 235 3.81 -12.53 -2.20
N PRO A 236 4.35 -11.66 -1.29
CA PRO A 236 5.61 -11.95 -0.61
C PRO A 236 5.62 -13.24 0.21
N LEU A 237 4.45 -13.80 0.55
CA LEU A 237 4.37 -15.13 1.16
C LEU A 237 5.07 -16.20 0.31
N ILE A 238 5.03 -16.10 -1.01
CA ILE A 238 5.68 -17.04 -1.93
C ILE A 238 7.19 -17.05 -1.69
N TYR A 239 7.80 -15.89 -1.50
CA TYR A 239 9.22 -15.77 -1.19
C TYR A 239 9.59 -16.44 0.13
N PHE A 240 8.77 -16.27 1.17
CA PHE A 240 9.02 -16.88 2.46
C PHE A 240 8.85 -18.39 2.43
N PHE A 241 7.84 -18.91 1.73
CA PHE A 241 7.67 -20.36 1.56
C PHE A 241 8.84 -20.99 0.81
N TYR A 242 9.30 -20.37 -0.29
CA TYR A 242 10.47 -20.87 -1.01
C TYR A 242 11.72 -20.96 -0.13
N GLY A 243 12.01 -19.94 0.68
CA GLY A 243 13.14 -19.91 1.59
C GLY A 243 13.13 -21.01 2.68
N ILE A 244 11.96 -21.63 2.94
CA ILE A 244 11.83 -22.78 3.86
C ILE A 244 12.25 -24.09 3.16
N PHE A 245 11.94 -24.22 1.88
CA PHE A 245 12.18 -25.45 1.11
C PHE A 245 13.55 -25.49 0.39
N SER A 246 14.26 -24.35 0.32
CA SER A 246 15.57 -24.25 -0.35
C SER A 246 16.77 -24.44 0.59
N LYS A 247 16.53 -24.78 1.87
CA LYS A 247 17.53 -25.19 2.85
C LYS A 247 17.56 -26.72 2.94
#